data_d9b30e9b7161429d6c98a89bbb46c760
#
_entry.id   d9b30e9b7161429d6c98a89bbb46c760
#
_cell.length_a   1.000
_cell.length_b   1.000
_cell.length_c   1.000
_cell.angle_alpha   90.00
_cell.angle_beta   90.00
_cell.angle_gamma   90.00
#
_symmetry.space_group_name_H-M   'P 1'
#
loop_
_entity.id
_entity.type
_entity.pdbx_description
1 polymer ?
#
loop_
_entity_poly.entity_id
_entity_poly.type
_entity_poly.pdbx_seq_one_letter_code
_entity_poly.pdbx_strand_id
1 'polypeptide(L)'
;MMWKTAVHTDAVELDGEWIVLDAEQYVVTRLNETGGFLWNLIKKGATVNMLTEALVEEYGIPQEMAKHDAENFIARLQELGLIVHAA
;
A
#
# COMPACT_ATOMS: atom_id res chain seq x y z
N MET A 1 -11.16 -9.99 -2.62
CA MET A 1 -9.77 -10.45 -2.52
C MET A 1 -9.00 -9.53 -1.59
N MET A 2 -8.37 -10.09 -0.59
CA MET A 2 -7.67 -9.32 0.43
C MET A 2 -6.17 -9.35 0.19
N TRP A 3 -5.53 -8.21 0.41
CA TRP A 3 -4.08 -8.06 0.28
C TRP A 3 -3.44 -7.88 1.64
N LYS A 4 -2.25 -8.42 1.81
CA LYS A 4 -1.42 -8.21 2.99
C LYS A 4 0.01 -7.92 2.56
N THR A 5 0.77 -7.27 3.44
CA THR A 5 2.21 -7.06 3.20
C THR A 5 2.94 -8.40 3.29
N ALA A 6 3.95 -8.57 2.44
CA ALA A 6 4.76 -9.78 2.46
C ALA A 6 5.57 -9.88 3.75
N VAL A 7 5.80 -11.10 4.24
CA VAL A 7 6.46 -11.31 5.55
C VAL A 7 7.91 -10.81 5.59
N HIS A 8 8.56 -10.73 4.43
CA HIS A 8 9.95 -10.27 4.34
C HIS A 8 10.08 -8.75 4.23
N THR A 9 8.98 -8.02 4.41
CA THR A 9 8.99 -6.56 4.32
C THR A 9 8.88 -5.92 5.70
N ASP A 10 9.47 -4.75 5.83
CA ASP A 10 9.33 -3.90 6.99
C ASP A 10 9.27 -2.45 6.50
N ALA A 11 8.61 -1.60 7.26
CA ALA A 11 8.45 -0.20 6.85
C ALA A 11 8.70 0.73 8.01
N VAL A 12 9.37 1.84 7.71
CA VAL A 12 9.62 2.90 8.68
C VAL A 12 9.22 4.24 8.08
N GLU A 13 8.75 5.13 8.93
CA GLU A 13 8.42 6.49 8.54
C GLU A 13 9.54 7.43 8.96
N LEU A 14 10.00 8.26 8.02
CA LEU A 14 11.03 9.26 8.28
C LEU A 14 10.58 10.57 7.64
N ASP A 15 10.25 11.56 8.46
CA ASP A 15 9.88 12.91 8.00
C ASP A 15 8.79 12.94 6.93
N GLY A 16 7.74 12.15 7.13
CA GLY A 16 6.60 12.09 6.22
C GLY A 16 6.80 11.18 5.01
N GLU A 17 8.00 10.62 4.84
CA GLU A 17 8.25 9.61 3.83
C GLU A 17 8.24 8.22 4.46
N TRP A 18 7.74 7.26 3.70
CA TRP A 18 7.75 5.86 4.15
C TRP A 18 8.79 5.10 3.35
N ILE A 19 9.56 4.28 4.06
CA ILE A 19 10.60 3.45 3.44
C ILE A 19 10.25 2.00 3.72
N VAL A 20 10.03 1.23 2.66
CA VAL A 20 9.74 -0.20 2.76
C VAL A 20 11.02 -0.96 2.43
N LEU A 21 11.45 -1.78 3.38
CA LEU A 21 12.64 -2.60 3.25
C LEU A 21 12.24 -4.02 2.88
N ASP A 22 12.83 -4.55 1.82
CA ASP A 22 12.65 -5.93 1.40
C ASP A 22 13.90 -6.72 1.81
N ALA A 23 13.77 -7.51 2.87
CA ALA A 23 14.89 -8.26 3.42
C ALA A 23 15.32 -9.44 2.55
N GLU A 24 14.44 -9.88 1.64
CA GLU A 24 14.74 -11.00 0.75
C GLU A 24 15.57 -10.56 -0.45
N GLN A 25 15.20 -9.43 -1.06
CA GLN A 25 15.88 -8.91 -2.24
C GLN A 25 16.89 -7.79 -1.94
N TYR A 26 16.93 -7.32 -0.70
CA TYR A 26 17.76 -6.21 -0.26
C TYR A 26 17.44 -4.93 -1.03
N VAL A 27 16.16 -4.68 -1.29
CA VAL A 27 15.70 -3.52 -2.03
C VAL A 27 14.95 -2.58 -1.10
N VAL A 28 15.10 -1.28 -1.33
CA VAL A 28 14.41 -0.23 -0.60
C VAL A 28 13.44 0.45 -1.54
N THR A 29 12.17 0.55 -1.12
CA THR A 29 11.14 1.22 -1.89
C THR A 29 10.62 2.42 -1.08
N ARG A 30 10.55 3.58 -1.71
CA ARG A 30 10.04 4.78 -1.06
C ARG A 30 8.57 4.97 -1.40
N LEU A 31 7.80 5.33 -0.38
CA LEU A 31 6.39 5.68 -0.55
C LEU A 31 6.18 7.09 -0.01
N ASN A 32 5.35 7.86 -0.68
CA ASN A 32 4.94 9.16 -0.16
C ASN A 32 3.93 8.95 0.98
N GLU A 33 3.44 10.05 1.56
CA GLU A 33 2.50 9.99 2.67
C GLU A 33 1.26 9.17 2.34
N THR A 34 0.68 9.36 1.16
CA THR A 34 -0.49 8.62 0.72
C THR A 34 -0.19 7.13 0.58
N GLY A 35 0.97 6.81 0.00
CA GLY A 35 1.41 5.41 -0.11
C GLY A 35 1.60 4.75 1.23
N GLY A 36 2.16 5.48 2.20
CA GLY A 36 2.32 4.98 3.56
C GLY A 36 0.99 4.74 4.25
N PHE A 37 0.03 5.64 4.03
CA PHE A 37 -1.34 5.47 4.54
C PHE A 37 -1.96 4.18 4.02
N LEU A 38 -1.86 3.92 2.73
CA LEU A 38 -2.37 2.69 2.12
C LEU A 38 -1.60 1.45 2.58
N TRP A 39 -0.29 1.58 2.71
CA TRP A 39 0.55 0.48 3.20
C TRP A 39 0.09 0.00 4.58
N ASN A 40 -0.19 0.92 5.49
CA ASN A 40 -0.66 0.57 6.83
C ASN A 40 -1.98 -0.19 6.81
N LEU A 41 -2.87 0.16 5.88
CA LEU A 41 -4.14 -0.55 5.72
C LEU A 41 -3.90 -1.97 5.19
N ILE A 42 -3.02 -2.11 4.21
CA ILE A 42 -2.67 -3.41 3.65
C ILE A 42 -2.00 -4.30 4.70
N LYS A 43 -1.19 -3.71 5.57
CA LYS A 43 -0.54 -4.45 6.65
C LYS A 43 -1.56 -5.16 7.55
N LYS A 44 -2.71 -4.56 7.75
CA LYS A 44 -3.81 -5.15 8.54
C LYS A 44 -4.68 -6.08 7.71
N GLY A 45 -4.53 -6.05 6.40
CA GLY A 45 -5.38 -6.76 5.45
C GLY A 45 -6.41 -5.83 4.85
N ALA A 46 -6.38 -5.65 3.53
CA ALA A 46 -7.28 -4.74 2.85
C ALA A 46 -7.62 -5.20 1.44
N THR A 47 -8.84 -4.92 1.02
CA THR A 47 -9.27 -5.09 -0.36
C THR A 47 -9.07 -3.78 -1.11
N VAL A 48 -9.12 -3.82 -2.44
CA VAL A 48 -9.08 -2.60 -3.25
C VAL A 48 -10.22 -1.66 -2.88
N ASN A 49 -11.41 -2.21 -2.61
CA ASN A 49 -12.56 -1.39 -2.21
C ASN A 49 -12.32 -0.68 -0.88
N MET A 50 -11.70 -1.36 0.07
CA MET A 50 -11.35 -0.74 1.37
C MET A 50 -10.36 0.40 1.19
N LEU A 51 -9.37 0.22 0.33
CA LEU A 51 -8.39 1.27 0.03
C LEU A 51 -9.07 2.45 -0.67
N THR A 52 -9.96 2.16 -1.61
CA THR A 52 -10.72 3.19 -2.32
C THR A 52 -11.53 4.04 -1.36
N GLU A 53 -12.30 3.39 -0.49
CA GLU A 53 -13.13 4.09 0.49
C GLU A 53 -12.27 4.92 1.46
N ALA A 54 -11.14 4.37 1.89
CA ALA A 54 -10.23 5.07 2.80
C ALA A 54 -9.67 6.34 2.14
N LEU A 55 -9.31 6.27 0.86
CA LEU A 55 -8.80 7.44 0.13
C LEU A 55 -9.87 8.52 -0.02
N VAL A 56 -11.10 8.12 -0.33
CA VAL A 56 -12.21 9.08 -0.43
C VAL A 56 -12.43 9.77 0.91
N GLU A 57 -12.46 9.00 1.98
CA GLU A 57 -12.74 9.52 3.32
C GLU A 57 -11.61 10.40 3.84
N GLU A 58 -10.36 9.98 3.66
CA GLU A 58 -9.20 10.72 4.20
C GLU A 58 -8.87 11.96 3.38
N TYR A 59 -8.94 11.88 2.07
CA TYR A 59 -8.47 12.94 1.19
C TYR A 59 -9.58 13.69 0.44
N GLY A 60 -10.82 13.23 0.53
CA GLY A 60 -11.95 13.90 -0.11
C GLY A 60 -11.90 13.89 -1.63
N ILE A 61 -11.23 12.92 -2.23
CA ILE A 61 -11.14 12.80 -3.69
C ILE A 61 -12.32 12.03 -4.26
N PRO A 62 -12.66 12.23 -5.55
CA PRO A 62 -13.74 11.48 -6.19
C PRO A 62 -13.49 9.97 -6.15
N GLN A 63 -14.56 9.20 -6.03
CA GLN A 63 -14.46 7.74 -5.92
C GLN A 63 -13.75 7.09 -7.10
N GLU A 64 -14.00 7.57 -8.32
CA GLU A 64 -13.33 7.02 -9.50
C GLU A 64 -11.82 7.22 -9.46
N MET A 65 -11.39 8.40 -9.01
CA MET A 65 -9.98 8.68 -8.85
C MET A 65 -9.36 7.82 -7.76
N ALA A 66 -10.07 7.69 -6.64
CA ALA A 66 -9.59 6.86 -5.53
C ALA A 66 -9.44 5.41 -5.95
N LYS A 67 -10.41 4.88 -6.70
CA LYS A 67 -10.35 3.50 -7.19
C LYS A 67 -9.17 3.29 -8.13
N HIS A 68 -8.96 4.21 -9.05
CA HIS A 68 -7.84 4.16 -9.98
C HIS A 68 -6.50 4.18 -9.23
N ASP A 69 -6.38 5.07 -8.26
CA ASP A 69 -5.16 5.19 -7.47
C ASP A 69 -4.91 3.91 -6.64
N ALA A 70 -5.97 3.36 -6.04
CA ALA A 70 -5.85 2.14 -5.25
C ALA A 70 -5.42 0.96 -6.13
N GLU A 71 -6.02 0.81 -7.30
CA GLU A 71 -5.67 -0.25 -8.23
C GLU A 71 -4.23 -0.14 -8.72
N ASN A 72 -3.80 1.08 -9.04
CA ASN A 72 -2.42 1.32 -9.48
C ASN A 72 -1.42 1.03 -8.37
N PHE A 73 -1.76 1.40 -7.14
CA PHE A 73 -0.89 1.15 -5.99
C PHE A 73 -0.72 -0.36 -5.76
N ILE A 74 -1.81 -1.10 -5.76
CA ILE A 74 -1.78 -2.56 -5.61
C ILE A 74 -0.95 -3.20 -6.73
N ALA A 75 -1.18 -2.80 -7.97
CA ALA A 75 -0.45 -3.35 -9.12
C ALA A 75 1.06 -3.11 -8.97
N ARG A 76 1.45 -1.90 -8.55
CA ARG A 76 2.86 -1.56 -8.36
C ARG A 76 3.49 -2.39 -7.24
N LEU A 77 2.82 -2.49 -6.10
CA LEU A 77 3.37 -3.24 -4.97
C LEU A 77 3.42 -4.74 -5.27
N GLN A 78 2.44 -5.25 -6.01
CA GLN A 78 2.43 -6.64 -6.42
C GLN A 78 3.61 -6.94 -7.35
N GLU A 79 3.85 -6.06 -8.30
CA GLU A 79 4.97 -6.19 -9.24
C GLU A 79 6.31 -6.17 -8.50
N LEU A 80 6.42 -5.36 -7.46
CA LEU A 80 7.63 -5.28 -6.63
C LEU A 80 7.75 -6.44 -5.63
N GLY A 81 6.73 -7.28 -5.52
CA GLY A 81 6.76 -8.42 -4.58
C GLY A 81 6.58 -8.02 -3.12
N LEU A 82 6.01 -6.85 -2.85
CA LEU A 82 5.89 -6.33 -1.50
C LEU A 82 4.57 -6.69 -0.82
N ILE A 83 3.59 -7.16 -1.58
CA ILE A 83 2.29 -7.58 -1.06
C ILE A 83 1.91 -8.93 -1.65
N VAL A 84 1.04 -9.64 -0.93
CA VAL A 84 0.56 -10.96 -1.34
C VAL A 84 -0.94 -11.05 -1.12
N HIS A 85 -1.57 -11.98 -1.85
CA HIS A 85 -2.96 -12.31 -1.62
C HIS A 85 -3.09 -13.03 -0.28
N ALA A 86 -4.07 -12.64 0.52
CA ALA A 86 -4.40 -13.32 1.77
C ALA A 86 -5.75 -14.00 1.60
N ALA A 87 -5.80 -15.25 1.97
CA ALA A 87 -7.04 -16.03 1.89
C ALA A 87 -8.07 -15.56 2.93
#